data_a2f19bbe2f0f94b3269ae75b405e201d
#
_entry.id   a2f19bbe2f0f94b3269ae75b405e201d
#
_cell.length_a   1.000
_cell.length_b   1.000
_cell.length_c   1.000
_cell.angle_alpha   90.00
_cell.angle_beta   90.00
_cell.angle_gamma   90.00
#
_symmetry.space_group_name_H-M   'P 1'
#
loop_
_entity.id
_entity.type
_entity.pdbx_description
1 polymer ?
#
loop_
_entity_poly.entity_id
_entity_poly.type
_entity_poly.pdbx_seq_one_letter_code
_entity_poly.pdbx_strand_id
1 'polypeptide(L)'
;MDKMKQNQGSPVLRKKWRLIPFLGAIVFSALYIIAAIHYPGGSSRNIHSTGFSLLDNYWCNLLNEKALNGLPNGSRPYAITAMLVLSCSLLFFWWQFVAIVNWSKPVKQGIQISGTLSSFSMLFLPFGNHDLVINLSALFGGIAMVLVIIALRRMNMVT
;
A
#
# COMPACT_ATOMS: atom_id res chain seq x y z
N MET A 1 1.62 26.70 38.61
CA MET A 1 1.17 26.65 37.22
C MET A 1 2.32 26.11 36.38
N ASP A 2 2.36 24.80 36.26
CA ASP A 2 3.48 24.08 35.67
C ASP A 2 3.23 23.92 34.16
N LYS A 3 4.07 24.56 33.36
CA LYS A 3 4.01 24.44 31.90
C LYS A 3 4.47 23.04 31.51
N MET A 4 3.53 22.18 31.16
CA MET A 4 3.85 20.91 30.49
C MET A 4 4.74 21.19 29.28
N LYS A 5 6.03 20.95 29.43
CA LYS A 5 6.99 20.92 28.31
C LYS A 5 6.55 19.84 27.36
N GLN A 6 5.87 20.23 26.29
CA GLN A 6 5.59 19.36 25.16
C GLN A 6 6.94 18.85 24.62
N ASN A 7 7.18 17.57 24.83
CA ASN A 7 8.37 16.87 24.36
C ASN A 7 8.33 16.80 22.83
N GLN A 8 8.72 17.88 22.18
CA GLN A 8 8.88 17.95 20.73
C GLN A 8 10.15 17.21 20.38
N GLY A 9 10.01 15.94 19.99
CA GLY A 9 11.12 15.15 19.48
C GLY A 9 11.95 15.94 18.48
N SER A 10 13.27 15.72 18.51
CA SER A 10 14.25 16.50 17.73
C SER A 10 13.85 16.58 16.24
N PRO A 11 14.09 17.72 15.56
CA PRO A 11 13.72 17.92 14.16
C PRO A 11 14.38 16.89 13.23
N VAL A 12 15.52 16.32 13.62
CA VAL A 12 16.24 15.26 12.89
C VAL A 12 15.47 13.94 12.91
N LEU A 13 14.88 13.56 14.05
CA LEU A 13 14.03 12.37 14.14
C LEU A 13 12.79 12.50 13.27
N ARG A 14 12.11 13.64 13.29
CA ARG A 14 10.95 13.91 12.41
C ARG A 14 11.28 13.78 10.92
N LYS A 15 12.48 14.18 10.49
CA LYS A 15 12.91 14.06 9.10
C LYS A 15 13.14 12.60 8.67
N LYS A 16 13.72 11.77 9.54
CA LYS A 16 13.97 10.34 9.26
C LYS A 16 12.67 9.53 9.10
N TRP A 17 11.66 9.81 9.91
CA TRP A 17 10.37 9.11 9.85
C TRP A 17 9.62 9.33 8.53
N ARG A 18 9.86 10.44 7.83
CA ARG A 18 9.26 10.73 6.52
C ARG A 18 9.71 9.78 5.42
N LEU A 19 10.82 9.11 5.60
CA LEU A 19 11.36 8.15 4.64
C LEU A 19 10.74 6.75 4.76
N ILE A 20 10.04 6.44 5.87
CA ILE A 20 9.48 5.11 6.11
C ILE A 20 8.56 4.63 4.97
N PRO A 21 7.60 5.42 4.46
CA PRO A 21 6.76 4.97 3.36
C PRO A 21 7.55 4.67 2.09
N PHE A 22 8.59 5.45 1.82
CA PHE A 22 9.47 5.23 0.67
C PHE A 22 10.30 3.95 0.82
N LEU A 23 10.90 3.74 1.99
CA LEU A 23 11.63 2.50 2.30
C LEU A 23 10.70 1.29 2.23
N GLY A 24 9.47 1.41 2.74
CA GLY A 24 8.48 0.36 2.63
C GLY A 24 8.12 0.00 1.20
N ALA A 25 8.01 1.00 0.31
CA ALA A 25 7.79 0.75 -1.12
C ALA A 25 8.98 0.02 -1.78
N ILE A 26 10.21 0.35 -1.40
CA ILE A 26 11.41 -0.35 -1.88
C ILE A 26 11.40 -1.82 -1.40
N VAL A 27 11.14 -2.04 -0.11
CA VAL A 27 11.08 -3.40 0.47
C VAL A 27 9.96 -4.22 -0.17
N PHE A 28 8.77 -3.61 -0.36
CA PHE A 28 7.68 -4.23 -1.11
C PHE A 28 8.12 -4.68 -2.49
N SER A 29 8.74 -3.79 -3.27
CA SER A 29 9.18 -4.10 -4.63
C SER A 29 10.22 -5.23 -4.66
N ALA A 30 11.18 -5.20 -3.74
CA ALA A 30 12.19 -6.26 -3.62
C ALA A 30 11.56 -7.62 -3.29
N LEU A 31 10.64 -7.66 -2.31
CA LEU A 31 9.93 -8.88 -1.93
C LEU A 31 9.02 -9.40 -3.06
N TYR A 32 8.40 -8.53 -3.84
CA TYR A 32 7.58 -8.93 -4.98
C TYR A 32 8.41 -9.51 -6.12
N ILE A 33 9.61 -8.99 -6.36
CA ILE A 33 10.57 -9.57 -7.31
C ILE A 33 11.01 -10.96 -6.82
N ILE A 34 11.33 -11.10 -5.54
CA ILE A 34 11.67 -12.40 -4.94
C ILE A 34 10.49 -13.39 -5.09
N ALA A 35 9.27 -12.94 -4.83
CA ALA A 35 8.07 -13.74 -5.03
C ALA A 35 7.95 -14.23 -6.49
N ALA A 36 8.14 -13.34 -7.46
CA ALA A 36 8.08 -13.69 -8.88
C ALA A 36 9.13 -14.76 -9.27
N ILE A 37 10.34 -14.69 -8.70
CA ILE A 37 11.41 -15.68 -8.91
C ILE A 37 11.01 -17.06 -8.35
N HIS A 38 10.28 -17.09 -7.24
CA HIS A 38 9.84 -18.35 -6.59
C HIS A 38 8.51 -18.89 -7.12
N TYR A 39 7.92 -18.24 -8.13
CA TYR A 39 6.67 -18.72 -8.72
C TYR A 39 6.91 -19.98 -9.55
N PRO A 40 6.21 -21.10 -9.27
CA PRO A 40 6.54 -22.39 -9.90
C PRO A 40 6.16 -22.46 -11.39
N GLY A 41 5.19 -21.66 -11.83
CA GLY A 41 4.82 -21.60 -13.24
C GLY A 41 3.31 -21.63 -13.49
N GLY A 42 2.98 -21.70 -14.77
CA GLY A 42 1.64 -21.53 -15.29
C GLY A 42 1.31 -20.07 -15.55
N SER A 43 0.68 -19.80 -16.65
CA SER A 43 0.16 -18.49 -17.01
C SER A 43 -1.23 -18.62 -17.64
N SER A 44 -1.95 -17.51 -17.80
CA SER A 44 -3.28 -17.50 -18.43
C SER A 44 -3.26 -18.00 -19.88
N ARG A 45 -2.11 -17.87 -20.57
CA ARG A 45 -1.94 -18.37 -21.94
C ARG A 45 -1.42 -19.79 -22.02
N ASN A 46 -0.58 -20.21 -21.09
CA ASN A 46 0.03 -21.53 -21.09
C ASN A 46 0.21 -22.04 -19.66
N ILE A 47 -0.62 -23.02 -19.29
CA ILE A 47 -0.58 -23.63 -17.97
C ILE A 47 0.72 -24.41 -17.70
N HIS A 48 1.45 -24.80 -18.75
CA HIS A 48 2.72 -25.52 -18.66
C HIS A 48 3.95 -24.60 -18.72
N SER A 49 3.75 -23.26 -18.74
CA SER A 49 4.88 -22.33 -18.70
C SER A 49 5.63 -22.43 -17.37
N THR A 50 6.93 -22.19 -17.40
CA THR A 50 7.79 -22.16 -16.21
C THR A 50 7.93 -20.74 -15.69
N GLY A 51 7.91 -20.55 -14.37
CA GLY A 51 8.12 -19.26 -13.72
C GLY A 51 6.97 -18.26 -13.94
N PHE A 52 7.20 -17.02 -13.51
CA PHE A 52 6.22 -15.92 -13.58
C PHE A 52 6.41 -15.12 -14.86
N SER A 53 5.34 -14.95 -15.63
CA SER A 53 5.31 -14.11 -16.83
C SER A 53 4.68 -12.75 -16.48
N LEU A 54 5.41 -11.65 -16.66
CA LEU A 54 4.89 -10.30 -16.43
C LEU A 54 3.75 -9.91 -17.39
N LEU A 55 3.66 -10.57 -18.57
CA LEU A 55 2.65 -10.28 -19.58
C LEU A 55 1.41 -11.15 -19.46
N ASP A 56 1.56 -12.36 -18.92
CA ASP A 56 0.51 -13.39 -18.95
C ASP A 56 0.04 -13.83 -17.56
N ASN A 57 0.64 -13.30 -16.48
CA ASN A 57 0.20 -13.53 -15.11
C ASN A 57 -0.31 -12.24 -14.48
N TYR A 58 -1.36 -12.36 -13.69
CA TYR A 58 -1.75 -11.30 -12.77
C TYR A 58 -0.82 -11.29 -11.54
N TRP A 59 -0.54 -10.11 -11.02
CA TRP A 59 0.29 -9.96 -9.81
C TRP A 59 -0.29 -10.69 -8.60
N CYS A 60 -1.61 -10.79 -8.52
CA CYS A 60 -2.30 -11.53 -7.46
C CYS A 60 -2.10 -13.05 -7.54
N ASN A 61 -1.65 -13.61 -8.69
CA ASN A 61 -1.32 -15.03 -8.78
C ASN A 61 -0.21 -15.42 -7.80
N LEU A 62 0.66 -14.47 -7.43
CA LEU A 62 1.70 -14.69 -6.42
C LEU A 62 1.16 -14.92 -5.00
N LEU A 63 -0.09 -14.50 -4.73
CA LEU A 63 -0.76 -14.64 -3.42
C LEU A 63 -1.56 -15.94 -3.28
N ASN A 64 -1.87 -16.62 -4.39
CA ASN A 64 -2.67 -17.84 -4.40
C ASN A 64 -1.95 -19.00 -3.69
N GLU A 65 -2.72 -19.96 -3.16
CA GLU A 65 -2.16 -21.17 -2.52
C GLU A 65 -1.47 -22.09 -3.53
N LYS A 66 -2.04 -22.16 -4.72
CA LYS A 66 -1.49 -22.91 -5.86
C LYS A 66 -1.21 -21.96 -7.01
N ALA A 67 -0.13 -22.20 -7.70
CA ALA A 67 0.17 -21.54 -8.96
C ALA A 67 -0.79 -22.04 -10.06
N LEU A 68 -0.82 -21.37 -11.21
CA LEU A 68 -1.73 -21.71 -12.30
C LEU A 68 -1.42 -23.10 -12.89
N ASN A 69 -0.20 -23.62 -12.76
CA ASN A 69 0.17 -24.99 -13.12
C ASN A 69 -0.27 -26.05 -12.10
N GLY A 70 -0.99 -25.68 -11.02
CA GLY A 70 -1.49 -26.56 -9.97
C GLY A 70 -0.50 -26.91 -8.86
N LEU A 71 0.77 -26.55 -8.99
CA LEU A 71 1.80 -26.80 -7.97
C LEU A 71 1.62 -25.87 -6.74
N PRO A 72 2.10 -26.28 -5.54
CA PRO A 72 2.16 -25.40 -4.39
C PRO A 72 2.93 -24.13 -4.71
N ASN A 73 2.38 -22.97 -4.34
CA ASN A 73 2.93 -21.68 -4.73
C ASN A 73 4.03 -21.21 -3.75
N GLY A 74 5.28 -21.40 -4.12
CA GLY A 74 6.44 -20.96 -3.33
C GLY A 74 6.59 -19.43 -3.24
N SER A 75 5.93 -18.65 -4.09
CA SER A 75 5.97 -17.18 -4.04
C SER A 75 5.11 -16.59 -2.92
N ARG A 76 4.08 -17.33 -2.47
CA ARG A 76 3.04 -16.84 -1.56
C ARG A 76 3.58 -16.19 -0.27
N PRO A 77 4.52 -16.78 0.50
CA PRO A 77 5.00 -16.16 1.74
C PRO A 77 5.69 -14.81 1.49
N TYR A 78 6.44 -14.68 0.40
CA TYR A 78 7.09 -13.43 0.03
C TYR A 78 6.07 -12.36 -0.39
N ALA A 79 5.09 -12.75 -1.20
CA ALA A 79 4.04 -11.85 -1.65
C ALA A 79 3.15 -11.37 -0.49
N ILE A 80 2.78 -12.24 0.46
CA ILE A 80 2.03 -11.86 1.68
C ILE A 80 2.85 -10.86 2.50
N THR A 81 4.12 -11.16 2.76
CA THR A 81 5.00 -10.26 3.52
C THR A 81 5.13 -8.90 2.84
N ALA A 82 5.29 -8.89 1.51
CA ALA A 82 5.33 -7.65 0.73
C ALA A 82 4.04 -6.82 0.89
N MET A 83 2.87 -7.45 0.79
CA MET A 83 1.59 -6.76 0.95
C MET A 83 1.40 -6.19 2.36
N LEU A 84 1.84 -6.91 3.40
CA LEU A 84 1.82 -6.39 4.77
C LEU A 84 2.72 -5.16 4.92
N VAL A 85 3.96 -5.23 4.40
CA VAL A 85 4.90 -4.10 4.41
C VAL A 85 4.32 -2.88 3.69
N LEU A 86 3.74 -3.08 2.49
CA LEU A 86 3.12 -1.99 1.72
C LEU A 86 1.95 -1.37 2.48
N SER A 87 1.04 -2.20 3.00
CA SER A 87 -0.15 -1.73 3.72
C SER A 87 0.23 -0.93 4.97
N CYS A 88 1.17 -1.42 5.77
CA CYS A 88 1.69 -0.69 6.94
C CYS A 88 2.37 0.62 6.53
N SER A 89 3.13 0.62 5.44
CA SER A 89 3.79 1.81 4.91
C SER A 89 2.79 2.87 4.44
N LEU A 90 1.70 2.44 3.78
CA LEU A 90 0.62 3.34 3.36
C LEU A 90 -0.19 3.89 4.54
N LEU A 91 -0.48 3.08 5.57
CA LEU A 91 -1.08 3.57 6.81
C LEU A 91 -0.25 4.70 7.41
N PHE A 92 1.06 4.49 7.49
CA PHE A 92 1.99 5.47 8.01
C PHE A 92 2.10 6.71 7.11
N PHE A 93 2.06 6.53 5.78
CA PHE A 93 2.02 7.61 4.80
C PHE A 93 0.82 8.53 5.01
N TRP A 94 -0.38 8.01 5.09
CA TRP A 94 -1.59 8.83 5.25
C TRP A 94 -1.56 9.63 6.54
N TRP A 95 -1.07 9.04 7.61
CA TRP A 95 -0.93 9.74 8.88
C TRP A 95 0.07 10.89 8.81
N GLN A 96 1.23 10.66 8.23
CA GLN A 96 2.24 11.70 8.05
C GLN A 96 1.78 12.78 7.06
N PHE A 97 1.16 12.38 5.95
CA PHE A 97 0.74 13.29 4.89
C PHE A 97 -0.17 14.39 5.42
N VAL A 98 -1.22 14.04 6.17
CA VAL A 98 -2.14 15.04 6.73
C VAL A 98 -1.49 15.90 7.82
N ALA A 99 -0.41 15.45 8.45
CA ALA A 99 0.32 16.24 9.45
C ALA A 99 1.18 17.35 8.83
N ILE A 100 1.66 17.17 7.58
CA ILE A 100 2.55 18.12 6.92
C ILE A 100 1.82 19.12 6.01
N VAL A 101 0.59 18.81 5.56
CA VAL A 101 -0.18 19.71 4.69
C VAL A 101 -0.95 20.72 5.51
N ASN A 102 -1.01 21.98 5.03
CA ASN A 102 -1.76 23.06 5.68
C ASN A 102 -3.14 23.24 5.06
N TRP A 103 -4.00 22.21 5.18
CA TRP A 103 -5.36 22.20 4.67
C TRP A 103 -6.40 22.30 5.78
N SER A 104 -7.66 22.59 5.41
CA SER A 104 -8.76 22.66 6.38
C SER A 104 -8.97 21.31 7.10
N LYS A 105 -9.38 21.39 8.36
CA LYS A 105 -9.57 20.20 9.22
C LYS A 105 -10.46 19.11 8.60
N PRO A 106 -11.64 19.43 7.99
CA PRO A 106 -12.51 18.41 7.40
C PRO A 106 -11.87 17.70 6.21
N VAL A 107 -11.11 18.42 5.37
CA VAL A 107 -10.39 17.81 4.23
C VAL A 107 -9.31 16.86 4.71
N LYS A 108 -8.52 17.27 5.72
CA LYS A 108 -7.49 16.41 6.32
C LYS A 108 -8.09 15.14 6.92
N GLN A 109 -9.19 15.26 7.65
CA GLN A 109 -9.90 14.11 8.22
C GLN A 109 -10.44 13.17 7.14
N GLY A 110 -11.07 13.71 6.08
CA GLY A 110 -11.56 12.92 4.96
C GLY A 110 -10.45 12.11 4.30
N ILE A 111 -9.30 12.73 4.01
CA ILE A 111 -8.13 12.06 3.42
C ILE A 111 -7.58 11.00 4.38
N GLN A 112 -7.43 11.32 5.64
CA GLN A 112 -6.88 10.40 6.63
C GLN A 112 -7.77 9.17 6.82
N ILE A 113 -9.08 9.36 6.98
CA ILE A 113 -10.03 8.26 7.19
C ILE A 113 -10.07 7.38 5.94
N SER A 114 -10.28 7.95 4.76
CA SER A 114 -10.39 7.16 3.52
C SER A 114 -9.07 6.48 3.17
N GLY A 115 -7.92 7.15 3.28
CA GLY A 115 -6.61 6.56 3.04
C GLY A 115 -6.27 5.44 4.04
N THR A 116 -6.64 5.61 5.31
CA THR A 116 -6.47 4.58 6.34
C THR A 116 -7.35 3.36 6.06
N LEU A 117 -8.63 3.56 5.72
CA LEU A 117 -9.55 2.47 5.37
C LEU A 117 -9.06 1.71 4.13
N SER A 118 -8.58 2.40 3.10
CA SER A 118 -7.98 1.78 1.91
C SER A 118 -6.80 0.88 2.29
N SER A 119 -5.83 1.42 3.02
CA SER A 119 -4.62 0.68 3.42
C SER A 119 -4.93 -0.47 4.37
N PHE A 120 -5.89 -0.29 5.27
CA PHE A 120 -6.35 -1.33 6.19
C PHE A 120 -7.03 -2.47 5.43
N SER A 121 -7.88 -2.17 4.44
CA SER A 121 -8.50 -3.18 3.59
C SER A 121 -7.44 -4.04 2.89
N MET A 122 -6.35 -3.44 2.38
CA MET A 122 -5.27 -4.18 1.72
C MET A 122 -4.60 -5.23 2.61
N LEU A 123 -4.61 -5.09 3.94
CA LEU A 123 -4.06 -6.11 4.85
C LEU A 123 -4.78 -7.46 4.71
N PHE A 124 -6.05 -7.45 4.31
CA PHE A 124 -6.85 -8.66 4.17
C PHE A 124 -6.76 -9.30 2.79
N LEU A 125 -6.07 -8.68 1.83
CA LEU A 125 -5.95 -9.19 0.47
C LEU A 125 -5.45 -10.65 0.39
N PRO A 126 -4.46 -11.08 1.21
CA PRO A 126 -3.99 -12.47 1.18
C PRO A 126 -4.94 -13.49 1.81
N PHE A 127 -5.95 -13.05 2.59
CA PHE A 127 -6.74 -13.91 3.46
C PHE A 127 -8.25 -13.86 3.19
N GLY A 128 -8.72 -12.80 2.53
CA GLY A 128 -10.15 -12.51 2.36
C GLY A 128 -10.66 -12.78 0.95
N ASN A 129 -11.92 -12.39 0.73
CA ASN A 129 -12.48 -12.34 -0.62
C ASN A 129 -11.72 -11.27 -1.42
N HIS A 130 -10.90 -11.73 -2.35
CA HIS A 130 -9.99 -10.92 -3.16
C HIS A 130 -10.70 -9.73 -3.84
N ASP A 131 -11.82 -10.00 -4.50
CA ASP A 131 -12.56 -8.97 -5.26
C ASP A 131 -13.17 -7.91 -4.34
N LEU A 132 -13.74 -8.33 -3.21
CA LEU A 132 -14.29 -7.42 -2.22
C LEU A 132 -13.20 -6.51 -1.64
N VAL A 133 -12.06 -7.08 -1.27
CA VAL A 133 -10.94 -6.34 -0.68
C VAL A 133 -10.36 -5.34 -1.66
N ILE A 134 -10.16 -5.71 -2.92
CA ILE A 134 -9.68 -4.80 -3.97
C ILE A 134 -10.67 -3.67 -4.19
N ASN A 135 -11.96 -3.97 -4.33
CA ASN A 135 -12.98 -2.95 -4.56
C ASN A 135 -13.09 -1.96 -3.39
N LEU A 136 -13.03 -2.43 -2.15
CA LEU A 136 -13.01 -1.56 -0.97
C LEU A 136 -11.76 -0.69 -0.93
N SER A 137 -10.59 -1.28 -1.17
CA SER A 137 -9.32 -0.55 -1.19
C SER A 137 -9.29 0.51 -2.29
N ALA A 138 -9.79 0.17 -3.49
CA ALA A 138 -9.88 1.09 -4.63
C ALA A 138 -10.88 2.22 -4.37
N LEU A 139 -12.04 1.93 -3.79
CA LEU A 139 -13.06 2.92 -3.45
C LEU A 139 -12.51 3.95 -2.46
N PHE A 140 -12.01 3.49 -1.32
CA PHE A 140 -11.49 4.40 -0.29
C PHE A 140 -10.20 5.11 -0.72
N GLY A 141 -9.31 4.43 -1.42
CA GLY A 141 -8.10 5.03 -1.99
C GLY A 141 -8.44 6.09 -3.05
N GLY A 142 -9.42 5.81 -3.91
CA GLY A 142 -9.94 6.76 -4.89
C GLY A 142 -10.52 8.02 -4.23
N ILE A 143 -11.32 7.87 -3.17
CA ILE A 143 -11.85 9.01 -2.40
C ILE A 143 -10.69 9.84 -1.82
N ALA A 144 -9.69 9.21 -1.20
CA ALA A 144 -8.54 9.91 -0.65
C ALA A 144 -7.79 10.71 -1.73
N MET A 145 -7.54 10.11 -2.90
CA MET A 145 -6.86 10.76 -4.02
C MET A 145 -7.67 11.93 -4.61
N VAL A 146 -8.99 11.77 -4.77
CA VAL A 146 -9.86 12.85 -5.24
C VAL A 146 -9.82 14.05 -4.28
N LEU A 147 -9.90 13.81 -2.98
CA LEU A 147 -9.78 14.86 -1.96
C LEU A 147 -8.44 15.58 -2.02
N VAL A 148 -7.34 14.84 -2.22
CA VAL A 148 -5.99 15.42 -2.40
C VAL A 148 -5.95 16.30 -3.64
N ILE A 149 -6.47 15.82 -4.78
CA ILE A 149 -6.48 16.58 -6.04
C ILE A 149 -7.31 17.88 -5.90
N ILE A 150 -8.50 17.80 -5.29
CA ILE A 150 -9.36 18.97 -5.05
C ILE A 150 -8.63 19.99 -4.16
N ALA A 151 -7.97 19.53 -3.10
CA ALA A 151 -7.25 20.41 -2.19
C ALA A 151 -6.06 21.09 -2.87
N LEU A 152 -5.30 20.38 -3.70
CA LEU A 152 -4.18 20.93 -4.48
C LEU A 152 -4.68 21.98 -5.50
N ARG A 153 -5.78 21.71 -6.22
CA ARG A 153 -6.33 22.68 -7.18
C ARG A 153 -6.77 23.97 -6.51
N ARG A 154 -7.40 23.88 -5.33
CA ARG A 154 -7.80 25.09 -4.58
C ARG A 154 -6.60 25.94 -4.14
N MET A 155 -5.47 25.33 -3.83
CA MET A 155 -4.26 26.09 -3.50
C MET A 155 -3.73 26.88 -4.71
N ASN A 156 -3.70 26.28 -5.90
CA ASN A 156 -3.22 26.92 -7.13
C ASN A 156 -4.15 28.03 -7.66
N MET A 157 -5.41 28.09 -7.21
CA MET A 157 -6.35 29.16 -7.59
C MET A 157 -6.29 30.39 -6.67
N VAL A 158 -5.55 30.30 -5.56
CA VAL A 158 -5.42 31.37 -4.55
C VAL A 158 -4.05 32.08 -4.64
N THR A 159 -3.12 31.53 -5.44
CA THR A 159 -1.84 32.16 -5.79
C THR A 159 -1.96 32.88 -7.13
#